data_2f11e416dd5136a3e0b272aba4895666
#
_entry.id   2f11e416dd5136a3e0b272aba4895666
#
_cell.length_a   1.000
_cell.length_b   1.000
_cell.length_c   1.000
_cell.angle_alpha   90.00
_cell.angle_beta   90.00
_cell.angle_gamma   90.00
#
_symmetry.space_group_name_H-M   'P 1'
#
loop_
_entity.id
_entity.type
_entity.pdbx_description
1 polymer ?
#
loop_
_entity_poly.entity_id
_entity_poly.type
_entity_poly.pdbx_seq_one_letter_code
_entity_poly.pdbx_strand_id
1 'polypeptide(L)'
;MEFGAEMVGGGVRFALWAPTAQSVALVVDGIDHPLPESGGGWRRTALPGVKPGARYGFRIDGDLIAPDPASRFQPDDVSGLSEVIDPLSFEWSDENWTGRPFEEAVIYECHVGTATPEGTYAGLQARLPDLKALGVTAIELLPLADFKGSRNWGYDGVQPYAPDGAYGRPNDLKRLIDAAHGLGLMVYLDAVYNHFGPAGNYLHAYAKTFFTERHQTPWGAGINFDGKESGATVRQYFIQNALYWLEEYRFDGLRFDAVHAILDDSPRHFLAELGETIRKTFPDRQIHLMLENEANQARWLERDAAGRPKMHDAQWADDLHHCWHVLLTGEDAGYYKSFADKPVAHLARCLAEGFAYQGEPFSTLDNHPRGEPSGHLPPSAFVTFLQNHDQVGNRALGERLNHLADPKKLDLARAGFLLAPQIPMLWMGEEWSASAPFLFFVDFAPDEELNKAVRDGRRREFKSFAAFADDTGKIPDPTDRETFEQSKLDWSERERSPHREVLAETTRLLGLRRDVVVPLAKSGYDSAAATMPRADVVDCTWRFGAGTLRFVANVGDAAFALDPGDARVVWTNAPDGAGRELPSWTGVFLTEARS
;
A
#
# COMPACT_ATOMS: atom_id res chain seq x y z
N MET A 1 11.80 -19.07 13.51
CA MET A 1 10.35 -18.99 13.25
C MET A 1 9.72 -20.38 13.35
N GLU A 2 8.40 -20.49 13.60
CA GLU A 2 7.75 -21.81 13.70
C GLU A 2 7.43 -22.44 12.34
N PHE A 3 7.08 -21.61 11.36
CA PHE A 3 6.66 -22.03 10.02
C PHE A 3 7.85 -22.08 9.05
N GLY A 4 7.76 -23.03 8.11
CA GLY A 4 8.69 -23.12 7.00
C GLY A 4 9.99 -23.86 7.29
N ALA A 5 10.89 -23.78 6.31
CA ALA A 5 12.24 -24.32 6.40
C ALA A 5 13.17 -23.31 7.10
N GLU A 6 13.97 -23.81 8.05
CA GLU A 6 14.90 -22.98 8.83
C GLU A 6 16.28 -23.65 8.92
N MET A 7 17.34 -22.89 8.63
CA MET A 7 18.70 -23.37 8.81
C MET A 7 19.00 -23.62 10.29
N VAL A 8 19.48 -24.82 10.61
CA VAL A 8 19.88 -25.24 11.96
C VAL A 8 21.27 -25.87 11.90
N GLY A 9 21.92 -26.05 13.04
CA GLY A 9 23.28 -26.58 13.11
C GLY A 9 23.49 -27.85 12.28
N GLY A 10 24.07 -27.71 11.09
CA GLY A 10 24.43 -28.81 10.19
C GLY A 10 23.31 -29.34 9.27
N GLY A 11 22.17 -28.63 9.12
CA GLY A 11 21.07 -29.03 8.24
C GLY A 11 19.93 -28.06 8.25
N VAL A 12 18.71 -28.56 7.99
CA VAL A 12 17.48 -27.76 7.89
C VAL A 12 16.37 -28.38 8.71
N ARG A 13 15.70 -27.58 9.53
CA ARG A 13 14.42 -27.91 10.17
C ARG A 13 13.29 -27.56 9.23
N PHE A 14 12.35 -28.48 9.04
CA PHE A 14 11.13 -28.30 8.27
C PHE A 14 9.92 -28.41 9.21
N ALA A 15 8.95 -27.54 9.04
CA ALA A 15 7.73 -27.52 9.81
C ALA A 15 6.52 -27.18 8.93
N LEU A 16 5.47 -27.99 9.04
CA LEU A 16 4.18 -27.77 8.38
C LEU A 16 3.05 -27.89 9.42
N TRP A 17 2.14 -26.94 9.43
CA TRP A 17 0.89 -27.08 10.15
C TRP A 17 -0.17 -27.69 9.23
N ALA A 18 -0.52 -28.97 9.47
CA ALA A 18 -1.39 -29.76 8.62
C ALA A 18 -2.41 -30.56 9.47
N PRO A 19 -3.34 -29.86 10.18
CA PRO A 19 -4.23 -30.48 11.16
C PRO A 19 -5.26 -31.41 10.54
N THR A 20 -5.55 -31.31 9.24
CA THR A 20 -6.56 -32.14 8.58
C THR A 20 -5.97 -33.20 7.64
N ALA A 21 -4.64 -33.26 7.48
CA ALA A 21 -3.97 -34.30 6.70
C ALA A 21 -3.90 -35.62 7.49
N GLN A 22 -4.17 -36.73 6.82
CA GLN A 22 -4.01 -38.07 7.38
C GLN A 22 -2.53 -38.48 7.46
N SER A 23 -1.77 -38.17 6.40
CA SER A 23 -0.35 -38.43 6.33
C SER A 23 0.39 -37.29 5.62
N VAL A 24 1.63 -37.02 6.07
CA VAL A 24 2.52 -36.07 5.43
C VAL A 24 3.92 -36.66 5.36
N ALA A 25 4.52 -36.61 4.17
CA ALA A 25 5.95 -36.84 3.99
C ALA A 25 6.62 -35.53 3.49
N LEU A 26 7.85 -35.28 3.95
CA LEU A 26 8.68 -34.22 3.40
C LEU A 26 9.42 -34.78 2.17
N VAL A 27 9.32 -34.10 1.06
CA VAL A 27 10.06 -34.39 -0.18
C VAL A 27 11.24 -33.43 -0.25
N VAL A 28 12.49 -33.94 -0.28
CA VAL A 28 13.69 -33.12 -0.49
C VAL A 28 14.47 -33.72 -1.66
N ASP A 29 14.74 -32.93 -2.68
CA ASP A 29 15.43 -33.34 -3.90
C ASP A 29 14.89 -34.67 -4.51
N GLY A 30 13.56 -34.83 -4.45
CA GLY A 30 12.84 -36.00 -4.96
C GLY A 30 12.83 -37.22 -4.03
N ILE A 31 13.37 -37.14 -2.83
CA ILE A 31 13.41 -38.23 -1.84
C ILE A 31 12.39 -37.94 -0.73
N ASP A 32 11.53 -38.91 -0.44
CA ASP A 32 10.54 -38.84 0.64
C ASP A 32 11.19 -39.13 2.00
N HIS A 33 10.92 -38.26 2.96
CA HIS A 33 11.34 -38.39 4.36
C HIS A 33 10.11 -38.39 5.26
N PRO A 34 10.07 -39.21 6.32
CA PRO A 34 8.99 -39.16 7.28
C PRO A 34 8.86 -37.77 7.93
N LEU A 35 7.63 -37.25 8.00
CA LEU A 35 7.31 -36.02 8.71
C LEU A 35 6.27 -36.31 9.81
N PRO A 36 6.70 -36.76 11.00
CA PRO A 36 5.81 -37.19 12.04
C PRO A 36 5.00 -36.03 12.62
N GLU A 37 3.84 -36.38 13.16
CA GLU A 37 3.05 -35.43 13.94
C GLU A 37 3.76 -35.11 15.26
N SER A 38 3.78 -33.82 15.60
CA SER A 38 4.42 -33.28 16.80
C SER A 38 3.45 -32.57 17.75
N GLY A 39 2.13 -32.86 17.57
CA GLY A 39 1.04 -32.30 18.38
C GLY A 39 0.42 -31.03 17.80
N GLY A 40 -0.87 -30.83 18.05
CA GLY A 40 -1.61 -29.63 17.61
C GLY A 40 -1.71 -29.44 16.10
N GLY A 41 -1.63 -30.52 15.33
CA GLY A 41 -1.64 -30.50 13.86
C GLY A 41 -0.28 -30.17 13.23
N TRP A 42 0.75 -29.99 14.03
CA TRP A 42 2.10 -29.73 13.51
C TRP A 42 2.79 -31.02 13.06
N ARG A 43 3.55 -30.90 11.98
CA ARG A 43 4.45 -31.89 11.43
C ARG A 43 5.86 -31.30 11.38
N ARG A 44 6.85 -31.92 12.01
CA ARG A 44 8.20 -31.35 12.13
C ARG A 44 9.27 -32.42 12.01
N THR A 45 10.37 -32.06 11.32
CA THR A 45 11.58 -32.89 11.27
C THR A 45 12.80 -31.98 11.06
N ALA A 46 13.99 -32.50 11.38
CA ALA A 46 15.25 -31.86 11.04
C ALA A 46 16.08 -32.85 10.22
N LEU A 47 16.50 -32.46 9.04
CA LEU A 47 17.35 -33.26 8.18
C LEU A 47 18.77 -32.72 8.16
N PRO A 48 19.76 -33.52 8.65
CA PRO A 48 21.17 -33.14 8.57
C PRO A 48 21.65 -33.19 7.11
N GLY A 49 22.60 -32.31 6.78
CA GLY A 49 23.27 -32.28 5.47
C GLY A 49 22.48 -31.59 4.35
N VAL A 50 21.22 -31.24 4.55
CA VAL A 50 20.49 -30.40 3.59
C VAL A 50 21.11 -29.01 3.55
N LYS A 51 21.30 -28.46 2.36
CA LYS A 51 21.98 -27.19 2.11
C LYS A 51 21.04 -26.16 1.46
N PRO A 52 21.36 -24.86 1.52
CA PRO A 52 20.70 -23.84 0.73
C PRO A 52 20.68 -24.24 -0.78
N GLY A 53 19.58 -23.95 -1.46
CA GLY A 53 19.30 -24.35 -2.84
C GLY A 53 18.60 -25.70 -2.99
N ALA A 54 18.49 -26.52 -1.93
CA ALA A 54 17.75 -27.78 -1.98
C ALA A 54 16.26 -27.50 -2.25
N ARG A 55 15.65 -28.33 -3.11
CA ARG A 55 14.22 -28.23 -3.46
C ARG A 55 13.40 -29.12 -2.54
N TYR A 56 12.35 -28.55 -1.97
CA TYR A 56 11.50 -29.32 -1.06
C TYR A 56 10.01 -28.99 -1.21
N GLY A 57 9.19 -29.90 -0.73
CA GLY A 57 7.73 -29.77 -0.66
C GLY A 57 7.16 -30.83 0.29
N PHE A 58 5.85 -30.87 0.38
CA PHE A 58 5.17 -31.82 1.26
C PHE A 58 4.23 -32.72 0.45
N ARG A 59 4.43 -34.04 0.57
CA ARG A 59 3.49 -35.02 0.03
C ARG A 59 2.35 -35.23 1.03
N ILE A 60 1.17 -34.81 0.65
CA ILE A 60 -0.06 -34.88 1.45
C ILE A 60 -0.86 -36.10 1.02
N ASP A 61 -1.24 -36.93 1.97
CA ASP A 61 -2.13 -38.08 1.82
C ASP A 61 -1.78 -39.02 0.65
N GLY A 62 -0.49 -39.07 0.32
CA GLY A 62 0.10 -39.99 -0.66
C GLY A 62 0.30 -39.41 -2.06
N ASP A 63 -0.60 -38.59 -2.58
CA ASP A 63 -0.62 -38.20 -4.00
C ASP A 63 -0.21 -36.75 -4.26
N LEU A 64 -0.72 -35.80 -3.47
CA LEU A 64 -0.48 -34.38 -3.68
C LEU A 64 0.89 -33.95 -3.16
N ILE A 65 1.75 -33.45 -4.02
CA ILE A 65 2.96 -32.71 -3.57
C ILE A 65 2.63 -31.22 -3.60
N ALA A 66 2.60 -30.61 -2.43
CA ALA A 66 2.34 -29.18 -2.24
C ALA A 66 3.63 -28.42 -1.86
N PRO A 67 3.82 -27.18 -2.30
CA PRO A 67 4.87 -26.30 -1.78
C PRO A 67 4.63 -25.98 -0.31
N ASP A 68 5.64 -25.41 0.34
CA ASP A 68 5.52 -24.89 1.69
C ASP A 68 4.70 -23.58 1.68
N PRO A 69 3.61 -23.47 2.46
CA PRO A 69 2.85 -22.23 2.56
C PRO A 69 3.67 -21.07 3.17
N ALA A 70 4.77 -21.41 3.86
CA ALA A 70 5.75 -20.47 4.39
C ALA A 70 7.09 -20.56 3.65
N SER A 71 7.05 -20.90 2.35
CA SER A 71 8.24 -20.91 1.49
C SER A 71 8.95 -19.57 1.51
N ARG A 72 10.29 -19.61 1.50
CA ARG A 72 11.13 -18.40 1.40
C ARG A 72 11.45 -18.03 -0.04
N PHE A 73 11.23 -18.93 -0.97
CA PHE A 73 11.35 -18.70 -2.41
C PHE A 73 10.72 -19.83 -3.23
N GLN A 74 10.02 -19.45 -4.29
CA GLN A 74 9.39 -20.34 -5.26
C GLN A 74 10.05 -20.15 -6.62
N PRO A 75 11.06 -20.94 -6.95
CA PRO A 75 11.82 -20.73 -8.21
C PRO A 75 11.08 -21.20 -9.47
N ASP A 76 10.07 -22.07 -9.31
CA ASP A 76 9.30 -22.69 -10.38
C ASP A 76 7.80 -22.36 -10.29
N ASP A 77 7.47 -21.12 -9.85
CA ASP A 77 6.10 -20.63 -9.66
C ASP A 77 5.35 -21.33 -8.49
N VAL A 78 4.17 -20.86 -8.14
CA VAL A 78 3.35 -21.22 -6.95
C VAL A 78 3.04 -22.70 -6.77
N SER A 79 3.13 -23.51 -7.82
CA SER A 79 2.88 -24.97 -7.78
C SER A 79 4.16 -25.81 -7.78
N GLY A 80 5.31 -25.17 -7.88
CA GLY A 80 6.62 -25.82 -7.84
C GLY A 80 7.08 -26.18 -6.43
N LEU A 81 8.24 -26.81 -6.34
CA LEU A 81 8.89 -27.06 -5.07
C LEU A 81 9.51 -25.78 -4.51
N SER A 82 9.38 -25.59 -3.22
CA SER A 82 10.03 -24.51 -2.47
C SER A 82 11.56 -24.70 -2.45
N GLU A 83 12.31 -23.60 -2.36
CA GLU A 83 13.77 -23.64 -2.24
C GLU A 83 14.20 -23.26 -0.82
N VAL A 84 15.13 -24.03 -0.26
CA VAL A 84 15.78 -23.68 1.02
C VAL A 84 16.67 -22.46 0.82
N ILE A 85 16.38 -21.39 1.54
CA ILE A 85 17.16 -20.14 1.52
C ILE A 85 17.98 -20.02 2.81
N ASP A 86 19.23 -19.61 2.68
CA ASP A 86 20.06 -19.19 3.81
C ASP A 86 19.83 -17.69 4.06
N PRO A 87 19.19 -17.30 5.17
CA PRO A 87 18.94 -15.90 5.49
C PRO A 87 20.22 -15.08 5.70
N LEU A 88 21.32 -15.77 6.08
CA LEU A 88 22.62 -15.15 6.37
C LEU A 88 23.53 -15.07 5.14
N SER A 89 23.08 -15.50 3.95
CA SER A 89 23.86 -15.42 2.71
C SER A 89 24.02 -14.00 2.16
N PHE A 90 23.31 -13.02 2.71
CA PHE A 90 23.39 -11.61 2.34
C PHE A 90 24.08 -10.80 3.44
N GLU A 91 25.11 -10.05 3.07
CA GLU A 91 25.82 -9.12 3.96
C GLU A 91 25.24 -7.71 3.80
N TRP A 92 24.59 -7.22 4.83
CA TRP A 92 24.01 -5.88 4.88
C TRP A 92 25.09 -4.82 5.10
N SER A 93 24.98 -3.67 4.40
CA SER A 93 25.87 -2.53 4.60
C SER A 93 25.28 -1.45 5.53
N ASP A 94 24.03 -1.60 5.94
CA ASP A 94 23.21 -0.62 6.65
C ASP A 94 23.10 -0.88 8.17
N GLU A 95 24.13 -1.40 8.82
CA GLU A 95 24.11 -1.83 10.24
C GLU A 95 23.55 -0.77 11.22
N ASN A 96 23.69 0.51 10.90
CA ASN A 96 23.22 1.62 11.75
C ASN A 96 21.88 2.19 11.31
N TRP A 97 21.21 1.59 10.34
CA TRP A 97 19.92 2.05 9.87
C TRP A 97 18.80 1.69 10.86
N THR A 98 18.04 2.69 11.33
CA THR A 98 16.92 2.51 12.24
C THR A 98 15.60 3.07 11.69
N GLY A 99 15.57 3.49 10.43
CA GLY A 99 14.46 4.19 9.82
C GLY A 99 14.52 5.70 10.02
N ARG A 100 13.42 6.39 9.73
CA ARG A 100 13.24 7.84 9.88
C ARG A 100 11.92 8.13 10.57
N PRO A 101 11.77 9.28 11.27
CA PRO A 101 10.47 9.72 11.81
C PRO A 101 9.39 9.77 10.73
N PHE A 102 8.16 9.36 11.05
CA PHE A 102 7.09 9.26 10.06
C PHE A 102 6.69 10.61 9.46
N GLU A 103 6.80 11.71 10.22
CA GLU A 103 6.55 13.07 9.74
C GLU A 103 7.49 13.49 8.58
N GLU A 104 8.60 12.79 8.40
CA GLU A 104 9.53 12.99 7.28
C GLU A 104 9.15 12.21 6.03
N ALA A 105 8.15 11.32 6.14
CA ALA A 105 7.79 10.46 5.01
C ALA A 105 7.17 11.26 3.86
N VAL A 106 7.68 11.00 2.68
CA VAL A 106 7.09 11.24 1.37
C VAL A 106 7.16 9.91 0.65
N ILE A 107 6.01 9.27 0.52
CA ILE A 107 5.91 7.89 0.02
C ILE A 107 5.83 7.90 -1.51
N TYR A 108 6.52 6.96 -2.14
CA TYR A 108 6.44 6.68 -3.57
C TYR A 108 5.96 5.24 -3.75
N GLU A 109 4.68 5.09 -4.04
CA GLU A 109 4.06 3.80 -4.31
C GLU A 109 4.44 3.32 -5.70
N CYS A 110 4.91 2.08 -5.83
CA CYS A 110 5.30 1.53 -7.13
C CYS A 110 5.13 0.03 -7.25
N HIS A 111 4.81 -0.41 -8.48
CA HIS A 111 4.78 -1.80 -8.89
C HIS A 111 6.12 -2.18 -9.53
N VAL A 112 6.85 -3.12 -8.94
CA VAL A 112 8.20 -3.51 -9.39
C VAL A 112 8.24 -3.86 -10.87
N GLY A 113 7.26 -4.66 -11.35
CA GLY A 113 7.20 -5.15 -12.73
C GLY A 113 6.97 -4.08 -13.80
N THR A 114 6.44 -2.89 -13.41
CA THR A 114 6.11 -1.83 -14.37
C THR A 114 6.77 -0.48 -14.07
N ALA A 115 7.47 -0.36 -12.93
CA ALA A 115 8.19 0.86 -12.59
C ALA A 115 9.36 1.15 -13.54
N THR A 116 9.92 0.12 -14.16
CA THR A 116 11.02 0.24 -15.12
C THR A 116 10.82 -0.72 -16.32
N PRO A 117 11.49 -0.48 -17.45
CA PRO A 117 11.43 -1.40 -18.60
C PRO A 117 11.84 -2.84 -18.24
N GLU A 118 12.82 -3.00 -17.34
CA GLU A 118 13.34 -4.29 -16.88
C GLU A 118 12.32 -5.05 -16.03
N GLY A 119 11.50 -4.34 -15.25
CA GLY A 119 10.48 -4.91 -14.36
C GLY A 119 11.07 -5.79 -13.24
N THR A 120 12.22 -5.42 -12.69
CA THR A 120 12.96 -6.19 -11.69
C THR A 120 13.43 -5.33 -10.52
N TYR A 121 13.82 -5.97 -9.39
CA TYR A 121 14.44 -5.27 -8.25
C TYR A 121 15.68 -4.48 -8.69
N ALA A 122 16.51 -5.04 -9.56
CA ALA A 122 17.70 -4.35 -10.07
C ALA A 122 17.35 -3.13 -10.92
N GLY A 123 16.31 -3.20 -11.74
CA GLY A 123 15.79 -2.07 -12.52
C GLY A 123 15.32 -0.93 -11.60
N LEU A 124 14.53 -1.27 -10.57
CA LEU A 124 14.06 -0.27 -9.58
C LEU A 124 15.23 0.31 -8.77
N GLN A 125 16.20 -0.53 -8.35
CA GLN A 125 17.41 -0.08 -7.65
C GLN A 125 18.17 0.99 -8.45
N ALA A 126 18.25 0.87 -9.78
CA ALA A 126 18.91 1.86 -10.62
C ALA A 126 18.20 3.23 -10.61
N ARG A 127 16.92 3.30 -10.19
CA ARG A 127 16.13 4.54 -10.10
C ARG A 127 16.11 5.19 -8.71
N LEU A 128 16.66 4.54 -7.70
CA LEU A 128 16.73 5.11 -6.35
C LEU A 128 17.38 6.50 -6.27
N PRO A 129 18.48 6.80 -7.00
CA PRO A 129 19.06 8.14 -7.01
C PRO A 129 18.11 9.21 -7.58
N ASP A 130 17.30 8.87 -8.60
CA ASP A 130 16.30 9.76 -9.18
C ASP A 130 15.20 10.09 -8.16
N LEU A 131 14.68 9.08 -7.45
CA LEU A 131 13.67 9.26 -6.40
C LEU A 131 14.20 10.07 -5.22
N LYS A 132 15.45 9.83 -4.82
CA LYS A 132 16.12 10.63 -3.80
C LYS A 132 16.26 12.10 -4.22
N ALA A 133 16.65 12.35 -5.47
CA ALA A 133 16.79 13.71 -6.01
C ALA A 133 15.44 14.44 -6.11
N LEU A 134 14.35 13.72 -6.37
CA LEU A 134 12.99 14.25 -6.35
C LEU A 134 12.60 14.76 -4.96
N GLY A 135 13.08 14.12 -3.89
CA GLY A 135 12.73 14.43 -2.50
C GLY A 135 11.86 13.37 -1.83
N VAL A 136 11.66 12.21 -2.46
CA VAL A 136 11.07 11.01 -1.86
C VAL A 136 11.93 10.54 -0.69
N THR A 137 11.30 10.03 0.35
CA THR A 137 11.98 9.53 1.56
C THR A 137 11.56 8.10 1.92
N ALA A 138 10.53 7.58 1.27
CA ALA A 138 10.07 6.20 1.43
C ALA A 138 9.56 5.66 0.09
N ILE A 139 9.84 4.39 -0.19
CA ILE A 139 9.28 3.66 -1.33
C ILE A 139 8.32 2.63 -0.78
N GLU A 140 7.09 2.55 -1.31
CA GLU A 140 6.13 1.51 -0.98
C GLU A 140 5.99 0.57 -2.17
N LEU A 141 6.37 -0.68 -1.97
CA LEU A 141 6.29 -1.71 -3.01
C LEU A 141 4.92 -2.37 -2.94
N LEU A 142 4.21 -2.47 -4.08
CA LEU A 142 3.03 -3.31 -4.19
C LEU A 142 3.37 -4.75 -3.76
N PRO A 143 2.36 -5.59 -3.44
CA PRO A 143 2.61 -6.88 -2.81
C PRO A 143 3.60 -7.74 -3.58
N LEU A 144 4.52 -8.36 -2.83
CA LEU A 144 5.60 -9.19 -3.37
C LEU A 144 5.40 -10.68 -3.13
N ALA A 145 4.34 -11.08 -2.42
CA ALA A 145 4.04 -12.49 -2.18
C ALA A 145 3.91 -13.25 -3.51
N ASP A 146 4.53 -14.44 -3.58
CA ASP A 146 4.56 -15.25 -4.79
C ASP A 146 3.15 -15.54 -5.31
N PHE A 147 2.91 -15.15 -6.56
CA PHE A 147 1.65 -15.28 -7.28
C PHE A 147 1.80 -16.15 -8.52
N LYS A 148 0.70 -16.63 -9.08
CA LYS A 148 0.70 -17.45 -10.29
C LYS A 148 1.13 -16.64 -11.52
N GLY A 149 2.11 -17.19 -12.28
CA GLY A 149 2.57 -16.65 -13.54
C GLY A 149 3.68 -15.63 -13.41
N SER A 150 3.80 -14.72 -14.38
CA SER A 150 4.93 -13.80 -14.49
C SER A 150 4.57 -12.33 -14.37
N ARG A 151 3.27 -12.01 -14.21
CA ARG A 151 2.76 -10.64 -14.13
C ARG A 151 1.42 -10.59 -13.39
N ASN A 152 1.40 -9.85 -12.32
CA ASN A 152 0.23 -9.61 -11.48
C ASN A 152 0.46 -8.30 -10.73
N TRP A 153 -0.59 -7.66 -10.28
CA TRP A 153 -0.43 -6.52 -9.36
C TRP A 153 0.18 -6.91 -8.02
N GLY A 154 0.11 -8.22 -7.67
CA GLY A 154 0.62 -8.79 -6.43
C GLY A 154 -0.48 -9.20 -5.45
N TYR A 155 -1.75 -8.83 -5.69
CA TYR A 155 -2.87 -9.12 -4.77
C TYR A 155 -3.41 -10.56 -4.90
N ASP A 156 -2.90 -11.35 -5.86
CA ASP A 156 -3.19 -12.79 -5.97
C ASP A 156 -2.10 -13.67 -5.35
N GLY A 157 -1.30 -13.14 -4.42
CA GLY A 157 -0.25 -13.88 -3.74
C GLY A 157 -0.78 -15.05 -2.91
N VAL A 158 -0.04 -16.16 -2.89
CA VAL A 158 -0.41 -17.41 -2.18
C VAL A 158 0.70 -17.96 -1.27
N GLN A 159 1.95 -17.52 -1.44
CA GLN A 159 3.05 -17.80 -0.51
C GLN A 159 3.57 -16.47 0.07
N PRO A 160 2.96 -15.96 1.14
CA PRO A 160 3.25 -14.62 1.65
C PRO A 160 4.66 -14.43 2.22
N TYR A 161 5.43 -15.50 2.42
CA TYR A 161 6.83 -15.44 2.86
C TYR A 161 7.85 -15.47 1.71
N ALA A 162 7.42 -15.74 0.48
CA ALA A 162 8.30 -15.79 -0.68
C ALA A 162 8.15 -14.52 -1.53
N PRO A 163 9.21 -13.74 -1.76
CA PRO A 163 9.17 -12.72 -2.78
C PRO A 163 9.07 -13.38 -4.18
N ASP A 164 8.20 -12.84 -5.02
CA ASP A 164 7.93 -13.41 -6.35
C ASP A 164 9.17 -13.47 -7.24
N GLY A 165 9.36 -14.62 -7.86
CA GLY A 165 10.51 -14.91 -8.71
C GLY A 165 10.56 -14.09 -10.00
N ALA A 166 9.44 -13.52 -10.47
CA ALA A 166 9.39 -12.66 -11.65
C ALA A 166 10.20 -11.38 -11.50
N TYR A 167 10.37 -10.89 -10.27
CA TYR A 167 11.10 -9.66 -9.98
C TYR A 167 12.59 -9.89 -9.67
N GLY A 168 12.97 -11.13 -9.37
CA GLY A 168 14.32 -11.53 -8.98
C GLY A 168 14.35 -12.48 -7.78
N ARG A 169 15.53 -12.76 -7.26
CA ARG A 169 15.72 -13.66 -6.12
C ARG A 169 15.66 -12.91 -4.78
N PRO A 170 15.49 -13.60 -3.64
CA PRO A 170 15.50 -12.99 -2.30
C PRO A 170 16.65 -12.01 -2.05
N ASN A 171 17.87 -12.34 -2.47
CA ASN A 171 19.03 -11.46 -2.31
C ASN A 171 19.00 -10.24 -3.24
N ASP A 172 18.25 -10.26 -4.35
CA ASP A 172 18.07 -9.07 -5.20
C ASP A 172 17.17 -8.05 -4.50
N LEU A 173 16.11 -8.50 -3.82
CA LEU A 173 15.28 -7.64 -2.98
C LEU A 173 16.07 -7.06 -1.80
N LYS A 174 16.89 -7.89 -1.13
CA LYS A 174 17.77 -7.39 -0.05
C LYS A 174 18.73 -6.32 -0.56
N ARG A 175 19.31 -6.48 -1.78
CA ARG A 175 20.18 -5.46 -2.40
C ARG A 175 19.44 -4.15 -2.70
N LEU A 176 18.20 -4.22 -3.18
CA LEU A 176 17.36 -3.04 -3.39
C LEU A 176 17.16 -2.26 -2.08
N ILE A 177 16.80 -2.96 -1.00
CA ILE A 177 16.55 -2.36 0.32
C ILE A 177 17.83 -1.77 0.91
N ASP A 178 18.93 -2.51 0.89
CA ASP A 178 20.24 -2.04 1.36
C ASP A 178 20.71 -0.78 0.62
N ALA A 179 20.53 -0.76 -0.71
CA ALA A 179 20.84 0.42 -1.53
C ALA A 179 19.92 1.61 -1.21
N ALA A 180 18.64 1.38 -0.93
CA ALA A 180 17.69 2.42 -0.53
C ALA A 180 18.11 3.03 0.83
N HIS A 181 18.43 2.21 1.82
CA HIS A 181 18.93 2.64 3.12
C HIS A 181 20.22 3.44 2.99
N GLY A 182 21.15 3.01 2.13
CA GLY A 182 22.37 3.75 1.82
C GLY A 182 22.15 5.16 1.27
N LEU A 183 20.99 5.41 0.66
CA LEU A 183 20.53 6.72 0.19
C LEU A 183 19.66 7.46 1.23
N GLY A 184 19.38 6.86 2.38
CA GLY A 184 18.48 7.40 3.41
C GLY A 184 17.02 7.33 3.01
N LEU A 185 16.63 6.35 2.18
CA LEU A 185 15.24 6.04 1.79
C LEU A 185 14.73 4.86 2.62
N MET A 186 13.56 5.00 3.21
CA MET A 186 12.81 3.89 3.80
C MET A 186 12.20 3.01 2.70
N VAL A 187 11.93 1.75 3.01
CA VAL A 187 11.21 0.84 2.12
C VAL A 187 10.04 0.20 2.86
N TYR A 188 8.83 0.34 2.32
CA TYR A 188 7.61 -0.25 2.83
C TYR A 188 7.14 -1.37 1.92
N LEU A 189 6.42 -2.33 2.48
CA LEU A 189 5.80 -3.42 1.75
C LEU A 189 4.29 -3.39 1.94
N ASP A 190 3.56 -3.52 0.86
CA ASP A 190 2.14 -3.82 0.88
C ASP A 190 1.91 -5.31 1.17
N ALA A 191 1.17 -5.60 2.24
CA ALA A 191 0.97 -6.94 2.79
C ALA A 191 -0.51 -7.34 2.76
N VAL A 192 -0.83 -8.39 2.02
CA VAL A 192 -2.19 -8.90 1.83
C VAL A 192 -2.46 -10.01 2.86
N TYR A 193 -3.26 -9.69 3.91
CA TYR A 193 -3.61 -10.64 4.97
C TYR A 193 -5.11 -10.93 5.07
N ASN A 194 -5.90 -10.40 4.16
CA ASN A 194 -7.36 -10.55 4.12
C ASN A 194 -7.81 -11.72 3.23
N HIS A 195 -7.00 -12.15 2.26
CA HIS A 195 -7.31 -13.24 1.34
C HIS A 195 -6.04 -13.87 0.74
N PHE A 196 -6.21 -14.92 -0.05
CA PHE A 196 -5.20 -15.52 -0.93
C PHE A 196 -5.69 -15.51 -2.36
N GLY A 197 -4.77 -15.51 -3.30
CA GLY A 197 -5.08 -15.61 -4.72
C GLY A 197 -5.80 -16.91 -5.11
N PRO A 198 -6.40 -16.95 -6.31
CA PRO A 198 -7.25 -18.05 -6.76
C PRO A 198 -6.47 -19.31 -7.20
N ALA A 199 -5.15 -19.20 -7.42
CA ALA A 199 -4.31 -20.29 -7.93
C ALA A 199 -3.07 -20.49 -7.07
N GLY A 200 -2.74 -21.76 -6.74
CA GLY A 200 -1.52 -22.11 -6.00
C GLY A 200 -1.67 -22.17 -4.47
N ASN A 201 -2.86 -21.90 -3.91
CA ASN A 201 -3.13 -22.09 -2.49
C ASN A 201 -3.55 -23.54 -2.19
N TYR A 202 -2.68 -24.27 -1.51
CA TYR A 202 -2.90 -25.67 -1.15
C TYR A 202 -3.38 -25.88 0.29
N LEU A 203 -3.55 -24.83 1.10
CA LEU A 203 -3.99 -24.92 2.50
C LEU A 203 -5.31 -25.67 2.67
N HIS A 204 -6.23 -25.57 1.72
CA HIS A 204 -7.50 -26.30 1.72
C HIS A 204 -7.34 -27.84 1.72
N ALA A 205 -6.22 -28.35 1.23
CA ALA A 205 -5.98 -29.80 1.17
C ALA A 205 -5.63 -30.39 2.55
N TYR A 206 -4.90 -29.66 3.40
CA TYR A 206 -4.31 -30.19 4.62
C TYR A 206 -4.53 -29.32 5.88
N ALA A 207 -5.01 -28.11 5.70
CA ALA A 207 -5.28 -27.16 6.79
C ALA A 207 -6.64 -26.46 6.58
N LYS A 208 -7.70 -27.22 6.36
CA LYS A 208 -9.06 -26.68 6.07
C LYS A 208 -9.53 -25.67 7.09
N THR A 209 -9.13 -25.84 8.35
CA THR A 209 -9.48 -24.95 9.47
C THR A 209 -8.70 -23.63 9.47
N PHE A 210 -7.83 -23.42 8.48
CA PHE A 210 -7.21 -22.11 8.21
C PHE A 210 -8.25 -21.10 7.72
N PHE A 211 -9.34 -21.59 7.14
CA PHE A 211 -10.47 -20.80 6.64
C PHE A 211 -11.72 -21.07 7.47
N THR A 212 -12.69 -20.14 7.40
CA THR A 212 -13.97 -20.25 8.09
C THR A 212 -15.13 -19.86 7.19
N GLU A 213 -16.22 -20.63 7.25
CA GLU A 213 -17.48 -20.28 6.58
C GLU A 213 -18.35 -19.29 7.39
N ARG A 214 -17.98 -19.01 8.65
CA ARG A 214 -18.67 -18.01 9.47
C ARG A 214 -18.56 -16.60 8.91
N HIS A 215 -17.42 -16.31 8.33
CA HIS A 215 -17.10 -15.04 7.71
C HIS A 215 -17.01 -15.24 6.20
N GLN A 216 -17.73 -14.39 5.46
CA GLN A 216 -17.68 -14.36 4.01
C GLN A 216 -17.06 -13.04 3.55
N THR A 217 -16.14 -13.12 2.63
CA THR A 217 -15.50 -11.96 2.01
C THR A 217 -15.79 -11.92 0.51
N PRO A 218 -15.53 -10.80 -0.18
CA PRO A 218 -15.64 -10.76 -1.64
C PRO A 218 -14.79 -11.83 -2.36
N TRP A 219 -13.74 -12.34 -1.71
CA TRP A 219 -12.82 -13.36 -2.24
C TRP A 219 -13.15 -14.79 -1.78
N GLY A 220 -14.25 -15.00 -1.05
CA GLY A 220 -14.71 -16.31 -0.57
C GLY A 220 -14.68 -16.47 0.94
N ALA A 221 -14.42 -17.71 1.42
CA ALA A 221 -14.37 -18.00 2.84
C ALA A 221 -13.28 -17.17 3.54
N GLY A 222 -13.63 -16.56 4.66
CA GLY A 222 -12.71 -15.72 5.44
C GLY A 222 -11.56 -16.53 6.07
N ILE A 223 -10.44 -15.86 6.30
CA ILE A 223 -9.32 -16.40 7.08
C ILE A 223 -9.77 -16.54 8.54
N ASN A 224 -9.46 -17.65 9.19
CA ASN A 224 -10.00 -18.05 10.48
C ASN A 224 -9.20 -17.45 11.66
N PHE A 225 -9.26 -16.14 11.86
CA PHE A 225 -8.53 -15.46 12.94
C PHE A 225 -9.12 -15.72 14.34
N ASP A 226 -10.39 -16.11 14.45
CA ASP A 226 -11.15 -16.21 15.71
C ASP A 226 -11.67 -17.61 16.01
N GLY A 227 -11.25 -18.63 15.25
CA GLY A 227 -11.58 -20.01 15.50
C GLY A 227 -10.92 -20.54 16.77
N LYS A 228 -11.71 -21.18 17.65
CA LYS A 228 -11.24 -21.65 18.97
C LYS A 228 -10.05 -22.62 18.90
N GLU A 229 -9.99 -23.47 17.87
CA GLU A 229 -8.96 -24.50 17.74
C GLU A 229 -7.78 -24.07 16.86
N SER A 230 -8.04 -23.24 15.84
CA SER A 230 -7.08 -22.90 14.79
C SER A 230 -6.65 -21.44 14.81
N GLY A 231 -7.49 -20.54 15.32
CA GLY A 231 -7.28 -19.09 15.22
C GLY A 231 -5.93 -18.63 15.77
N ALA A 232 -5.48 -19.21 16.88
CA ALA A 232 -4.16 -18.87 17.43
C ALA A 232 -3.01 -19.19 16.45
N THR A 233 -3.05 -20.34 15.78
CA THR A 233 -2.03 -20.74 14.79
C THR A 233 -2.12 -19.88 13.53
N VAL A 234 -3.34 -19.59 13.06
CA VAL A 234 -3.57 -18.71 11.90
C VAL A 234 -3.06 -17.30 12.17
N ARG A 235 -3.34 -16.73 13.35
CA ARG A 235 -2.78 -15.43 13.76
C ARG A 235 -1.25 -15.45 13.77
N GLN A 236 -0.66 -16.49 14.36
CA GLN A 236 0.79 -16.62 14.41
C GLN A 236 1.42 -16.74 13.02
N TYR A 237 0.74 -17.35 12.06
CA TYR A 237 1.22 -17.41 10.68
C TYR A 237 1.41 -16.00 10.09
N PHE A 238 0.44 -15.11 10.22
CA PHE A 238 0.54 -13.74 9.69
C PHE A 238 1.40 -12.82 10.55
N ILE A 239 1.37 -12.96 11.89
CA ILE A 239 2.26 -12.20 12.78
C ILE A 239 3.72 -12.52 12.47
N GLN A 240 4.08 -13.81 12.36
CA GLN A 240 5.44 -14.21 12.02
C GLN A 240 5.85 -13.79 10.60
N ASN A 241 4.90 -13.72 9.66
CA ASN A 241 5.14 -13.17 8.34
C ASN A 241 5.50 -11.67 8.39
N ALA A 242 4.74 -10.86 9.13
CA ALA A 242 5.06 -9.45 9.31
C ALA A 242 6.44 -9.25 9.95
N LEU A 243 6.72 -10.00 11.02
CA LEU A 243 8.04 -9.95 11.69
C LEU A 243 9.17 -10.38 10.75
N TYR A 244 8.94 -11.38 9.91
CA TYR A 244 9.89 -11.87 8.91
C TYR A 244 10.27 -10.78 7.89
N TRP A 245 9.30 -10.08 7.31
CA TRP A 245 9.58 -8.98 6.39
C TRP A 245 10.35 -7.84 7.05
N LEU A 246 9.97 -7.49 8.29
CA LEU A 246 10.62 -6.41 9.05
C LEU A 246 12.02 -6.78 9.54
N GLU A 247 12.27 -8.03 9.91
CA GLU A 247 13.55 -8.48 10.45
C GLU A 247 14.53 -8.93 9.38
N GLU A 248 14.11 -9.91 8.54
CA GLU A 248 15.02 -10.53 7.56
C GLU A 248 15.28 -9.64 6.34
N TYR A 249 14.26 -8.93 5.85
CA TYR A 249 14.41 -7.99 4.73
C TYR A 249 14.60 -6.55 5.17
N ARG A 250 14.52 -6.27 6.45
CA ARG A 250 14.69 -4.93 7.02
C ARG A 250 13.75 -3.86 6.47
N PHE A 251 12.56 -4.24 6.01
CA PHE A 251 11.53 -3.25 5.67
C PHE A 251 11.31 -2.27 6.83
N ASP A 252 11.06 -1.01 6.53
CA ASP A 252 10.80 0.06 7.50
C ASP A 252 9.32 0.21 7.83
N GLY A 253 8.46 -0.55 7.19
CA GLY A 253 7.03 -0.54 7.45
C GLY A 253 6.24 -1.47 6.57
N LEU A 254 4.96 -1.61 6.92
CA LEU A 254 3.98 -2.41 6.20
C LEU A 254 2.71 -1.60 5.98
N ARG A 255 2.15 -1.67 4.79
CA ARG A 255 0.77 -1.29 4.50
C ARG A 255 -0.07 -2.56 4.47
N PHE A 256 -1.15 -2.61 5.21
CA PHE A 256 -2.03 -3.77 5.27
C PHE A 256 -3.25 -3.53 4.39
N ASP A 257 -3.38 -4.39 3.38
CA ASP A 257 -4.43 -4.37 2.38
C ASP A 257 -5.81 -4.69 2.96
N ALA A 258 -6.81 -3.94 2.56
CA ALA A 258 -8.24 -4.17 2.80
C ALA A 258 -8.56 -4.70 4.21
N VAL A 259 -8.03 -4.04 5.26
CA VAL A 259 -8.18 -4.55 6.65
C VAL A 259 -9.63 -4.62 7.13
N HIS A 260 -10.55 -3.90 6.50
CA HIS A 260 -11.99 -4.01 6.74
C HIS A 260 -12.55 -5.40 6.36
N ALA A 261 -11.85 -6.17 5.53
CA ALA A 261 -12.17 -7.56 5.19
C ALA A 261 -11.47 -8.59 6.10
N ILE A 262 -10.64 -8.18 7.05
CA ILE A 262 -10.13 -9.03 8.14
C ILE A 262 -11.22 -9.14 9.21
N LEU A 263 -12.05 -10.18 9.09
CA LEU A 263 -13.20 -10.40 9.96
C LEU A 263 -12.78 -11.23 11.19
N ASP A 264 -12.92 -10.65 12.38
CA ASP A 264 -12.45 -11.22 13.63
C ASP A 264 -13.36 -10.78 14.80
N ASP A 265 -14.17 -11.71 15.31
CA ASP A 265 -15.10 -11.49 16.42
C ASP A 265 -14.46 -11.75 17.79
N SER A 266 -13.14 -11.97 17.86
CA SER A 266 -12.48 -12.20 19.15
C SER A 266 -12.39 -10.92 20.00
N PRO A 267 -12.33 -11.02 21.33
CA PRO A 267 -12.24 -9.86 22.23
C PRO A 267 -11.03 -8.95 21.94
N ARG A 268 -9.95 -9.52 21.41
CA ARG A 268 -8.77 -8.78 20.93
C ARG A 268 -8.60 -9.05 19.45
N HIS A 269 -8.98 -8.09 18.65
CA HIS A 269 -8.90 -8.18 17.21
C HIS A 269 -7.47 -8.44 16.72
N PHE A 270 -7.31 -9.21 15.65
CA PHE A 270 -6.02 -9.57 15.06
C PHE A 270 -5.15 -8.34 14.74
N LEU A 271 -5.73 -7.27 14.19
CA LEU A 271 -5.00 -6.04 13.89
C LEU A 271 -4.37 -5.41 15.15
N ALA A 272 -5.07 -5.44 16.29
CA ALA A 272 -4.52 -4.94 17.53
C ALA A 272 -3.34 -5.80 18.00
N GLU A 273 -3.50 -7.13 17.96
CA GLU A 273 -2.44 -8.06 18.34
C GLU A 273 -1.20 -7.92 17.44
N LEU A 274 -1.40 -7.79 16.14
CA LEU A 274 -0.34 -7.61 15.14
C LEU A 274 0.44 -6.32 15.40
N GLY A 275 -0.24 -5.17 15.49
CA GLY A 275 0.40 -3.88 15.71
C GLY A 275 1.17 -3.81 17.02
N GLU A 276 0.55 -4.24 18.13
CA GLU A 276 1.21 -4.29 19.46
C GLU A 276 2.42 -5.24 19.48
N THR A 277 2.33 -6.38 18.77
CA THR A 277 3.44 -7.34 18.72
C THR A 277 4.62 -6.75 17.96
N ILE A 278 4.39 -6.10 16.82
CA ILE A 278 5.45 -5.41 16.05
C ILE A 278 6.11 -4.31 16.89
N ARG A 279 5.32 -3.43 17.54
CA ARG A 279 5.85 -2.37 18.41
C ARG A 279 6.72 -2.90 19.54
N LYS A 280 6.29 -4.01 20.14
CA LYS A 280 7.05 -4.66 21.22
C LYS A 280 8.34 -5.31 20.73
N THR A 281 8.33 -5.86 19.52
CA THR A 281 9.49 -6.58 18.95
C THR A 281 10.58 -5.61 18.50
N PHE A 282 10.21 -4.43 17.96
CA PHE A 282 11.15 -3.45 17.39
C PHE A 282 11.08 -2.09 18.10
N PRO A 283 11.37 -2.00 19.42
CA PRO A 283 11.21 -0.76 20.18
C PRO A 283 12.16 0.36 19.74
N ASP A 284 13.30 0.02 19.14
CA ASP A 284 14.38 0.94 18.78
C ASP A 284 14.41 1.28 17.28
N ARG A 285 13.48 0.69 16.47
CA ARG A 285 13.35 0.97 15.04
C ARG A 285 12.14 1.85 14.77
N GLN A 286 12.29 2.75 13.81
CA GLN A 286 11.19 3.55 13.24
C GLN A 286 10.40 2.68 12.24
N ILE A 287 9.53 1.81 12.75
CA ILE A 287 8.66 0.95 11.92
C ILE A 287 7.31 1.65 11.75
N HIS A 288 6.87 1.80 10.51
CA HIS A 288 5.61 2.46 10.16
C HIS A 288 4.57 1.44 9.70
N LEU A 289 3.40 1.46 10.32
CA LEU A 289 2.29 0.55 10.01
C LEU A 289 1.11 1.34 9.49
N MET A 290 0.73 1.09 8.26
CA MET A 290 -0.33 1.78 7.55
C MET A 290 -1.48 0.82 7.24
N LEU A 291 -2.71 1.32 7.23
CA LEU A 291 -3.91 0.55 6.95
C LEU A 291 -4.60 1.09 5.69
N GLU A 292 -5.08 0.19 4.86
CA GLU A 292 -6.18 0.48 3.96
C GLU A 292 -7.48 0.03 4.62
N ASN A 293 -8.36 0.97 4.95
CA ASN A 293 -9.58 0.67 5.70
C ASN A 293 -10.76 1.51 5.22
N GLU A 294 -11.58 0.97 4.35
CA GLU A 294 -12.78 1.64 3.84
C GLU A 294 -13.74 2.07 4.95
N ALA A 295 -13.74 1.36 6.09
CA ALA A 295 -14.63 1.65 7.21
C ALA A 295 -14.23 2.91 8.02
N ASN A 296 -13.06 3.53 7.77
CA ASN A 296 -12.56 4.75 8.46
C ASN A 296 -12.62 4.64 10.00
N GLN A 297 -12.07 3.57 10.55
CA GLN A 297 -12.10 3.30 11.99
C GLN A 297 -10.91 3.95 12.70
N ALA A 298 -11.11 5.16 13.22
CA ALA A 298 -10.08 5.97 13.89
C ALA A 298 -9.44 5.27 15.10
N ARG A 299 -10.14 4.35 15.76
CA ARG A 299 -9.65 3.55 16.91
C ARG A 299 -8.34 2.80 16.64
N TRP A 300 -8.05 2.42 15.39
CA TRP A 300 -6.80 1.75 15.03
C TRP A 300 -5.58 2.68 15.03
N LEU A 301 -5.83 4.00 14.97
CA LEU A 301 -4.83 5.05 14.81
C LEU A 301 -4.55 5.81 16.13
N GLU A 302 -5.07 5.32 17.23
CA GLU A 302 -4.96 5.97 18.55
C GLU A 302 -3.51 6.19 18.98
N ARG A 303 -3.29 7.29 19.69
CA ARG A 303 -1.99 7.66 20.26
C ARG A 303 -1.95 7.43 21.76
N ASP A 304 -0.77 7.15 22.29
CA ASP A 304 -0.50 7.15 23.74
C ASP A 304 -0.32 8.59 24.26
N ALA A 305 -0.11 8.73 25.58
CA ALA A 305 0.08 10.03 26.21
C ALA A 305 1.34 10.80 25.75
N ALA A 306 2.27 10.11 25.10
CA ALA A 306 3.46 10.69 24.49
C ALA A 306 3.29 11.01 23.00
N GLY A 307 2.07 10.84 22.45
CA GLY A 307 1.76 11.05 21.04
C GLY A 307 2.21 9.91 20.10
N ARG A 308 2.70 8.79 20.62
CA ARG A 308 3.17 7.65 19.83
C ARG A 308 2.00 6.75 19.44
N PRO A 309 2.02 6.13 18.24
CA PRO A 309 1.01 5.15 17.84
C PRO A 309 0.92 3.99 18.84
N LYS A 310 -0.30 3.65 19.28
CA LYS A 310 -0.52 2.47 20.11
C LYS A 310 -0.38 1.18 19.28
N MET A 311 -0.88 1.21 18.05
CA MET A 311 -0.91 0.08 17.12
C MET A 311 -0.37 0.49 15.75
N HIS A 312 -1.15 1.22 14.97
CA HIS A 312 -0.81 1.63 13.60
C HIS A 312 -0.53 3.13 13.53
N ASP A 313 0.36 3.52 12.61
CA ASP A 313 0.76 4.92 12.44
C ASP A 313 -0.29 5.71 11.69
N ALA A 314 -0.79 5.15 10.58
CA ALA A 314 -1.67 5.88 9.69
C ALA A 314 -2.63 4.96 8.94
N GLN A 315 -3.58 5.60 8.28
CA GLN A 315 -4.48 4.99 7.31
C GLN A 315 -4.43 5.77 5.99
N TRP A 316 -4.55 5.08 4.86
CA TRP A 316 -4.82 5.68 3.56
C TRP A 316 -6.13 6.45 3.60
N ALA A 317 -6.08 7.73 3.25
CA ALA A 317 -7.22 8.66 3.32
C ALA A 317 -7.90 8.80 1.94
N ASP A 318 -8.56 7.73 1.49
CA ASP A 318 -9.30 7.71 0.21
C ASP A 318 -10.32 8.85 0.10
N ASP A 319 -10.91 9.26 1.21
CA ASP A 319 -11.87 10.36 1.24
C ASP A 319 -11.29 11.65 0.65
N LEU A 320 -10.01 11.96 0.92
CA LEU A 320 -9.34 13.14 0.36
C LEU A 320 -9.15 13.01 -1.14
N HIS A 321 -8.72 11.82 -1.62
CA HIS A 321 -8.66 11.52 -3.04
C HIS A 321 -10.02 11.74 -3.70
N HIS A 322 -11.09 11.14 -3.15
CA HIS A 322 -12.44 11.26 -3.71
C HIS A 322 -12.90 12.71 -3.83
N CYS A 323 -12.62 13.54 -2.81
CA CYS A 323 -12.96 14.97 -2.86
C CYS A 323 -12.23 15.70 -3.98
N TRP A 324 -10.90 15.52 -4.10
CA TRP A 324 -10.13 16.12 -5.17
C TRP A 324 -10.55 15.59 -6.53
N HIS A 325 -10.79 14.29 -6.66
CA HIS A 325 -11.21 13.69 -7.93
C HIS A 325 -12.49 14.32 -8.47
N VAL A 326 -13.53 14.41 -7.63
CA VAL A 326 -14.80 15.08 -7.99
C VAL A 326 -14.58 16.53 -8.43
N LEU A 327 -13.78 17.29 -7.68
CA LEU A 327 -13.47 18.68 -8.01
C LEU A 327 -12.71 18.84 -9.32
N LEU A 328 -11.77 17.93 -9.60
CA LEU A 328 -10.90 17.99 -10.77
C LEU A 328 -11.59 17.52 -12.06
N THR A 329 -12.40 16.47 -11.98
CA THR A 329 -12.96 15.77 -13.15
C THR A 329 -14.44 16.00 -13.35
N GLY A 330 -15.19 16.29 -12.27
CA GLY A 330 -16.64 16.34 -12.27
C GLY A 330 -17.31 14.96 -12.29
N GLU A 331 -16.56 13.86 -12.19
CA GLU A 331 -17.13 12.50 -12.08
C GLU A 331 -17.86 12.34 -10.75
N ASP A 332 -19.11 11.87 -10.79
CA ASP A 332 -20.04 11.80 -9.65
C ASP A 332 -20.72 10.43 -9.49
N ALA A 333 -20.25 9.42 -10.21
CA ALA A 333 -20.79 8.06 -10.20
C ALA A 333 -19.90 7.08 -9.42
N GLY A 334 -20.42 5.89 -9.11
CA GLY A 334 -19.67 4.83 -8.43
C GLY A 334 -19.14 5.29 -7.07
N TYR A 335 -17.86 5.15 -6.84
CA TYR A 335 -17.17 5.51 -5.58
C TYR A 335 -17.27 7.01 -5.25
N TYR A 336 -17.39 7.88 -6.26
CA TYR A 336 -17.41 9.34 -6.12
C TYR A 336 -18.78 9.90 -5.71
N LYS A 337 -19.83 9.12 -5.86
CA LYS A 337 -21.24 9.54 -5.63
C LYS A 337 -21.44 10.18 -4.25
N SER A 338 -20.88 9.58 -3.22
CA SER A 338 -21.04 10.06 -1.84
C SER A 338 -20.30 11.36 -1.54
N PHE A 339 -19.39 11.78 -2.42
CA PHE A 339 -18.58 13.00 -2.25
C PHE A 339 -19.03 14.15 -3.17
N ALA A 340 -19.88 13.85 -4.16
CA ALA A 340 -20.25 14.81 -5.21
C ALA A 340 -21.23 15.91 -4.75
N ASP A 341 -21.97 15.69 -3.66
CA ASP A 341 -22.96 16.67 -3.17
C ASP A 341 -22.31 17.91 -2.54
N LYS A 342 -21.16 17.73 -1.83
CA LYS A 342 -20.45 18.80 -1.11
C LYS A 342 -18.94 18.61 -1.14
N PRO A 343 -18.30 18.50 -2.31
CA PRO A 343 -16.89 18.11 -2.41
C PRO A 343 -15.94 19.06 -1.67
N VAL A 344 -16.23 20.36 -1.66
CA VAL A 344 -15.42 21.37 -0.94
C VAL A 344 -15.54 21.23 0.57
N ALA A 345 -16.74 20.94 1.08
CA ALA A 345 -16.94 20.74 2.52
C ALA A 345 -16.28 19.44 3.00
N HIS A 346 -16.38 18.38 2.21
CA HIS A 346 -15.69 17.12 2.49
C HIS A 346 -14.17 17.30 2.45
N LEU A 347 -13.64 18.00 1.44
CA LEU A 347 -12.22 18.32 1.37
C LEU A 347 -11.73 19.13 2.58
N ALA A 348 -12.48 20.17 2.98
CA ALA A 348 -12.14 20.97 4.15
C ALA A 348 -12.06 20.11 5.42
N ARG A 349 -13.03 19.20 5.60
CA ARG A 349 -13.03 18.26 6.72
C ARG A 349 -11.87 17.26 6.65
N CYS A 350 -11.58 16.67 5.49
CA CYS A 350 -10.42 15.79 5.32
C CYS A 350 -9.11 16.49 5.67
N LEU A 351 -8.92 17.72 5.26
CA LEU A 351 -7.70 18.49 5.57
C LEU A 351 -7.55 18.74 7.07
N ALA A 352 -8.65 19.02 7.79
CA ALA A 352 -8.59 19.33 9.22
C ALA A 352 -8.67 18.10 10.12
N GLU A 353 -9.45 17.09 9.74
CA GLU A 353 -9.86 15.99 10.61
C GLU A 353 -9.52 14.59 10.05
N GLY A 354 -8.99 14.49 8.83
CA GLY A 354 -8.57 13.25 8.18
C GLY A 354 -9.66 12.58 7.36
N PHE A 355 -10.84 12.30 7.92
CA PHE A 355 -11.94 11.64 7.20
C PHE A 355 -13.10 12.59 6.91
N ALA A 356 -13.72 12.46 5.73
CA ALA A 356 -14.93 13.18 5.37
C ALA A 356 -16.15 12.64 6.12
N TYR A 357 -16.21 11.31 6.31
CA TYR A 357 -17.29 10.62 7.00
C TYR A 357 -16.82 10.09 8.35
N GLN A 358 -17.53 10.45 9.43
CA GLN A 358 -17.16 10.16 10.82
C GLN A 358 -18.37 9.68 11.63
N GLY A 359 -19.24 8.85 11.01
CA GLY A 359 -20.45 8.29 11.58
C GLY A 359 -21.73 8.71 10.84
N GLU A 360 -21.63 9.54 9.81
CA GLU A 360 -22.75 9.92 8.98
C GLU A 360 -23.18 8.80 8.02
N PRO A 361 -24.47 8.81 7.56
CA PRO A 361 -24.94 7.89 6.54
C PRO A 361 -24.12 7.99 5.24
N PHE A 362 -23.73 6.85 4.68
CA PHE A 362 -22.92 6.78 3.47
C PHE A 362 -23.70 6.12 2.33
N SER A 363 -23.95 6.85 1.25
CA SER A 363 -24.92 6.47 0.23
C SER A 363 -24.57 5.18 -0.54
N THR A 364 -23.29 4.87 -0.69
CA THR A 364 -22.82 3.64 -1.35
C THR A 364 -22.90 2.41 -0.45
N LEU A 365 -23.11 2.58 0.86
CA LEU A 365 -23.36 1.52 1.84
C LEU A 365 -24.83 1.49 2.29
N ASP A 366 -25.77 1.67 1.39
CA ASP A 366 -27.22 1.68 1.69
C ASP A 366 -27.60 2.61 2.86
N ASN A 367 -26.89 3.74 2.99
CA ASN A 367 -27.00 4.72 4.06
C ASN A 367 -26.64 4.18 5.47
N HIS A 368 -25.89 3.09 5.58
CA HIS A 368 -25.28 2.74 6.86
C HIS A 368 -24.24 3.79 7.27
N PRO A 369 -24.07 4.03 8.59
CA PRO A 369 -23.03 4.94 9.08
C PRO A 369 -21.63 4.47 8.66
N ARG A 370 -20.78 5.41 8.20
CA ARG A 370 -19.38 5.15 7.87
C ARG A 370 -18.46 6.05 8.68
N GLY A 371 -17.39 5.48 9.21
CA GLY A 371 -16.31 6.18 9.89
C GLY A 371 -16.53 6.38 11.39
N GLU A 372 -15.45 6.81 12.03
CA GLU A 372 -15.40 7.20 13.45
C GLU A 372 -14.82 8.62 13.56
N PRO A 373 -15.13 9.39 14.63
CA PRO A 373 -14.55 10.71 14.85
C PRO A 373 -13.02 10.66 14.86
N SER A 374 -12.37 11.45 13.99
CA SER A 374 -10.91 11.42 13.77
C SER A 374 -10.20 12.75 14.02
N GLY A 375 -10.93 13.85 14.29
CA GLY A 375 -10.36 15.18 14.47
C GLY A 375 -9.41 15.35 15.67
N HIS A 376 -9.32 14.36 16.56
CA HIS A 376 -8.36 14.31 17.66
C HIS A 376 -6.99 13.74 17.26
N LEU A 377 -6.90 13.11 16.10
CA LEU A 377 -5.67 12.50 15.61
C LEU A 377 -4.76 13.54 14.93
N PRO A 378 -3.43 13.37 15.00
CA PRO A 378 -2.51 14.25 14.28
C PRO A 378 -2.60 14.03 12.77
N PRO A 379 -2.22 15.02 11.94
CA PRO A 379 -2.18 14.87 10.48
C PRO A 379 -1.35 13.66 10.00
N SER A 380 -0.30 13.30 10.72
CA SER A 380 0.52 12.10 10.42
C SER A 380 -0.23 10.77 10.59
N ALA A 381 -1.48 10.77 11.11
CA ALA A 381 -2.32 9.58 11.13
C ALA A 381 -2.99 9.27 9.76
N PHE A 382 -2.75 10.10 8.74
CA PHE A 382 -3.40 9.98 7.44
C PHE A 382 -2.35 10.03 6.32
N VAL A 383 -2.34 9.00 5.47
CA VAL A 383 -1.60 9.00 4.21
C VAL A 383 -2.53 9.55 3.13
N THR A 384 -2.11 10.60 2.44
CA THR A 384 -2.93 11.31 1.46
C THR A 384 -2.31 11.23 0.06
N PHE A 385 -3.15 11.15 -0.95
CA PHE A 385 -2.76 11.02 -2.35
C PHE A 385 -3.83 11.62 -3.27
N LEU A 386 -3.45 11.95 -4.49
CA LEU A 386 -4.40 12.28 -5.56
C LEU A 386 -4.81 11.04 -6.35
N GLN A 387 -3.93 10.05 -6.43
CA GLN A 387 -4.15 8.76 -7.07
C GLN A 387 -3.19 7.72 -6.48
N ASN A 388 -3.56 6.46 -6.57
CA ASN A 388 -2.72 5.30 -6.28
C ASN A 388 -2.97 4.23 -7.35
N HIS A 389 -2.45 3.01 -7.17
CA HIS A 389 -2.63 1.92 -8.13
C HIS A 389 -4.13 1.60 -8.36
N ASP A 390 -4.97 1.64 -7.32
CA ASP A 390 -6.40 1.31 -7.42
C ASP A 390 -7.20 2.33 -8.21
N GLN A 391 -7.03 3.64 -7.92
CA GLN A 391 -7.80 4.66 -8.62
C GLN A 391 -7.44 4.78 -10.09
N VAL A 392 -6.18 4.48 -10.46
CA VAL A 392 -5.74 4.43 -11.85
C VAL A 392 -6.11 3.08 -12.48
N GLY A 393 -5.72 1.98 -11.87
CA GLY A 393 -5.80 0.65 -12.45
C GLY A 393 -7.21 0.05 -12.51
N ASN A 394 -8.10 0.47 -11.63
CA ASN A 394 -9.51 0.07 -11.69
C ASN A 394 -10.32 0.83 -12.75
N ARG A 395 -9.77 1.88 -13.38
CA ARG A 395 -10.39 2.48 -14.56
C ARG A 395 -10.30 1.55 -15.77
N ALA A 396 -11.29 1.63 -16.65
CA ALA A 396 -11.37 0.72 -17.81
C ALA A 396 -10.15 0.79 -18.74
N LEU A 397 -9.56 1.96 -18.88
CA LEU A 397 -8.40 2.23 -19.74
C LEU A 397 -7.16 2.65 -18.93
N GLY A 398 -7.19 2.55 -17.60
CA GLY A 398 -6.07 2.87 -16.73
C GLY A 398 -5.63 4.33 -16.79
N GLU A 399 -6.56 5.27 -17.01
CA GLU A 399 -6.24 6.69 -17.19
C GLU A 399 -5.81 7.34 -15.88
N ARG A 400 -4.70 8.08 -15.95
CA ARG A 400 -4.19 8.90 -14.86
C ARG A 400 -4.91 10.25 -14.80
N LEU A 401 -4.88 10.93 -13.64
CA LEU A 401 -5.51 12.23 -13.46
C LEU A 401 -5.04 13.32 -14.46
N ASN A 402 -3.79 13.24 -14.90
CA ASN A 402 -3.28 14.17 -15.92
C ASN A 402 -3.95 14.02 -17.29
N HIS A 403 -4.65 12.91 -17.56
CA HIS A 403 -5.47 12.72 -18.76
C HIS A 403 -6.93 13.16 -18.56
N LEU A 404 -7.38 13.32 -17.31
CA LEU A 404 -8.77 13.58 -16.94
C LEU A 404 -9.02 15.02 -16.50
N ALA A 405 -8.00 15.66 -15.92
CA ALA A 405 -8.13 16.96 -15.28
C ALA A 405 -7.43 18.08 -16.06
N ASP A 406 -7.94 19.29 -15.91
CA ASP A 406 -7.26 20.51 -16.39
C ASP A 406 -5.90 20.66 -15.66
N PRO A 407 -4.79 20.92 -16.37
CA PRO A 407 -3.47 21.03 -15.77
C PRO A 407 -3.38 22.08 -14.65
N LYS A 408 -4.04 23.25 -14.80
CA LYS A 408 -4.04 24.30 -13.78
C LYS A 408 -4.73 23.85 -12.50
N LYS A 409 -5.83 23.11 -12.63
CA LYS A 409 -6.57 22.53 -11.49
C LYS A 409 -5.71 21.49 -10.80
N LEU A 410 -5.06 20.61 -11.58
CA LEU A 410 -4.19 19.57 -11.05
C LEU A 410 -2.97 20.15 -10.31
N ASP A 411 -2.41 21.28 -10.77
CA ASP A 411 -1.31 21.96 -10.08
C ASP A 411 -1.71 22.46 -8.68
N LEU A 412 -2.93 23.02 -8.55
CA LEU A 412 -3.47 23.39 -7.23
C LEU A 412 -3.64 22.18 -6.31
N ALA A 413 -4.23 21.10 -6.82
CA ALA A 413 -4.45 19.89 -6.05
C ALA A 413 -3.13 19.23 -5.63
N ARG A 414 -2.13 19.20 -6.56
CA ARG A 414 -0.77 18.68 -6.27
C ARG A 414 -0.12 19.44 -5.11
N ALA A 415 -0.15 20.76 -5.13
CA ALA A 415 0.37 21.55 -4.03
C ALA A 415 -0.46 21.36 -2.76
N GLY A 416 -1.79 21.26 -2.89
CA GLY A 416 -2.72 21.06 -1.79
C GLY A 416 -2.45 19.83 -0.97
N PHE A 417 -2.09 18.68 -1.60
CA PHE A 417 -1.77 17.47 -0.85
C PHE A 417 -0.28 17.36 -0.46
N LEU A 418 0.66 17.81 -1.33
CA LEU A 418 2.09 17.70 -1.02
C LEU A 418 2.55 18.65 0.10
N LEU A 419 1.91 19.80 0.26
CA LEU A 419 2.26 20.78 1.30
C LEU A 419 1.34 20.70 2.53
N ALA A 420 0.25 19.95 2.49
CA ALA A 420 -0.53 19.64 3.69
C ALA A 420 0.30 18.78 4.66
N PRO A 421 0.09 18.90 5.99
CA PRO A 421 0.94 18.21 6.97
C PRO A 421 0.69 16.71 7.10
N GLN A 422 -0.33 16.16 6.44
CA GLN A 422 -0.54 14.71 6.29
C GLN A 422 0.66 14.08 5.55
N ILE A 423 0.77 12.77 5.61
CA ILE A 423 1.83 12.02 4.91
C ILE A 423 1.46 11.89 3.43
N PRO A 424 2.20 12.50 2.51
CA PRO A 424 1.87 12.41 1.09
C PRO A 424 2.40 11.12 0.48
N MET A 425 1.61 10.53 -0.41
CA MET A 425 1.99 9.42 -1.26
C MET A 425 1.79 9.78 -2.72
N LEU A 426 2.82 9.57 -3.54
CA LEU A 426 2.81 9.72 -4.99
C LEU A 426 2.72 8.33 -5.63
N TRP A 427 1.83 8.16 -6.59
CA TRP A 427 1.85 7.00 -7.47
C TRP A 427 2.96 7.11 -8.51
N MET A 428 3.69 6.03 -8.78
CA MET A 428 4.81 6.00 -9.75
C MET A 428 4.46 6.69 -11.07
N GLY A 429 5.31 7.63 -11.48
CA GLY A 429 5.14 8.45 -12.69
C GLY A 429 4.24 9.69 -12.51
N GLU A 430 3.58 9.87 -11.35
CA GLU A 430 2.77 11.05 -11.07
C GLU A 430 3.61 12.31 -10.98
N GLU A 431 4.84 12.19 -10.51
CA GLU A 431 5.77 13.31 -10.31
C GLU A 431 6.15 14.04 -11.60
N TRP A 432 6.01 13.40 -12.75
CA TRP A 432 6.18 14.06 -14.07
C TRP A 432 4.93 13.96 -14.94
N SER A 433 3.78 13.50 -14.40
CA SER A 433 2.55 13.27 -15.18
C SER A 433 2.77 12.30 -16.32
N ALA A 434 3.26 11.09 -16.03
CA ALA A 434 3.54 10.03 -17.00
C ALA A 434 2.37 9.79 -17.96
N SER A 435 2.67 9.52 -19.24
CA SER A 435 1.67 9.21 -20.25
C SER A 435 1.21 7.77 -20.23
N ALA A 436 2.04 6.84 -19.71
CA ALA A 436 1.69 5.43 -19.62
C ALA A 436 0.47 5.22 -18.71
N PRO A 437 -0.55 4.48 -19.14
CA PRO A 437 -1.64 4.05 -18.25
C PRO A 437 -1.09 3.09 -17.20
N PHE A 438 -1.92 2.76 -16.20
CA PHE A 438 -1.69 1.59 -15.38
C PHE A 438 -2.93 0.71 -15.47
N LEU A 439 -2.80 -0.42 -16.13
CA LEU A 439 -3.91 -1.32 -16.46
C LEU A 439 -3.99 -2.47 -15.46
N PHE A 440 -5.16 -3.05 -15.30
CA PHE A 440 -5.29 -4.31 -14.57
C PHE A 440 -4.77 -5.46 -15.42
N PHE A 441 -3.79 -6.22 -14.89
CA PHE A 441 -3.18 -7.35 -15.57
C PHE A 441 -2.92 -8.53 -14.63
N VAL A 442 -3.05 -9.74 -15.18
CA VAL A 442 -2.78 -11.03 -14.52
C VAL A 442 -2.16 -12.02 -15.49
N ASP A 443 -1.60 -13.13 -14.97
CA ASP A 443 -1.08 -14.24 -15.76
C ASP A 443 -1.40 -15.57 -15.07
N PHE A 444 -2.46 -16.21 -15.47
CA PHE A 444 -2.83 -17.52 -14.94
C PHE A 444 -2.53 -18.67 -15.90
N ALA A 445 -1.68 -18.44 -16.92
CA ALA A 445 -1.32 -19.49 -17.87
C ALA A 445 -0.72 -20.72 -17.14
N PRO A 446 -1.06 -21.96 -17.57
CA PRO A 446 -1.91 -22.32 -18.70
C PRO A 446 -3.41 -22.45 -18.37
N ASP A 447 -3.91 -21.92 -17.26
CA ASP A 447 -5.32 -22.05 -16.84
C ASP A 447 -6.24 -21.12 -17.66
N GLU A 448 -6.72 -21.64 -18.80
CA GLU A 448 -7.60 -20.89 -19.70
C GLU A 448 -9.00 -20.64 -19.11
N GLU A 449 -9.47 -21.46 -18.17
CA GLU A 449 -10.78 -21.24 -17.51
C GLU A 449 -10.70 -20.04 -16.57
N LEU A 450 -9.64 -19.94 -15.78
CA LEU A 450 -9.41 -18.81 -14.88
C LEU A 450 -9.13 -17.52 -15.66
N ASN A 451 -8.27 -17.58 -16.70
CA ASN A 451 -8.02 -16.43 -17.59
C ASN A 451 -9.34 -15.92 -18.22
N LYS A 452 -10.20 -16.82 -18.70
CA LYS A 452 -11.50 -16.47 -19.25
C LYS A 452 -12.41 -15.84 -18.19
N ALA A 453 -12.44 -16.38 -16.97
CA ALA A 453 -13.29 -15.88 -15.89
C ALA A 453 -12.91 -14.44 -15.51
N VAL A 454 -11.62 -14.14 -15.44
CA VAL A 454 -11.11 -12.78 -15.16
C VAL A 454 -11.45 -11.81 -16.29
N ARG A 455 -11.20 -12.19 -17.53
CA ARG A 455 -11.55 -11.39 -18.73
C ARG A 455 -13.04 -11.06 -18.77
N ASP A 456 -13.88 -12.08 -18.58
CA ASP A 456 -15.34 -11.90 -18.61
C ASP A 456 -15.83 -11.09 -17.39
N GLY A 457 -15.18 -11.24 -16.25
CA GLY A 457 -15.42 -10.44 -15.03
C GLY A 457 -15.16 -8.95 -15.30
N ARG A 458 -13.99 -8.61 -15.81
CA ARG A 458 -13.60 -7.23 -16.14
C ARG A 458 -14.56 -6.59 -17.14
N ARG A 459 -14.95 -7.31 -18.19
CA ARG A 459 -15.92 -6.80 -19.17
C ARG A 459 -17.32 -6.58 -18.57
N ARG A 460 -17.77 -7.44 -17.64
CA ARG A 460 -19.06 -7.27 -16.95
C ARG A 460 -19.07 -6.05 -16.04
N GLU A 461 -17.99 -5.79 -15.34
CA GLU A 461 -17.82 -4.63 -14.46
C GLU A 461 -18.09 -3.32 -15.22
N PHE A 462 -17.49 -3.14 -16.38
CA PHE A 462 -17.62 -1.90 -17.16
C PHE A 462 -18.83 -1.84 -18.08
N LYS A 463 -19.57 -2.92 -18.27
CA LYS A 463 -20.78 -2.92 -19.10
C LYS A 463 -21.87 -1.95 -18.62
N SER A 464 -21.88 -1.64 -17.32
CA SER A 464 -22.83 -0.69 -16.72
C SER A 464 -22.46 0.78 -17.01
N PHE A 465 -21.26 1.07 -17.48
CA PHE A 465 -20.83 2.42 -17.81
C PHE A 465 -21.22 2.79 -19.23
N ALA A 466 -21.85 3.95 -19.43
CA ALA A 466 -22.37 4.38 -20.74
C ALA A 466 -21.31 4.38 -21.86
N ALA A 467 -20.05 4.68 -21.52
CA ALA A 467 -18.95 4.70 -22.48
C ALA A 467 -18.60 3.30 -23.07
N PHE A 468 -18.97 2.21 -22.36
CA PHE A 468 -18.64 0.83 -22.74
C PHE A 468 -19.87 -0.06 -22.91
N ALA A 469 -21.10 0.49 -22.75
CA ALA A 469 -22.34 -0.26 -22.80
C ALA A 469 -22.51 -1.04 -24.12
N ASP A 470 -22.09 -0.45 -25.25
CA ASP A 470 -22.24 -1.01 -26.60
C ASP A 470 -20.97 -1.70 -27.12
N ASP A 471 -19.79 -1.45 -26.52
CA ASP A 471 -18.51 -1.99 -26.99
C ASP A 471 -17.50 -2.18 -25.86
N THR A 472 -17.62 -3.30 -25.15
CA THR A 472 -16.65 -3.73 -24.12
C THR A 472 -15.33 -4.27 -24.74
N GLY A 473 -15.27 -4.40 -26.06
CA GLY A 473 -14.06 -4.85 -26.77
C GLY A 473 -12.92 -3.83 -26.76
N LYS A 474 -13.20 -2.58 -26.37
CA LYS A 474 -12.18 -1.52 -26.17
C LYS A 474 -11.42 -1.65 -24.85
N ILE A 475 -11.95 -2.43 -23.90
CA ILE A 475 -11.30 -2.64 -22.61
C ILE A 475 -10.13 -3.59 -22.82
N PRO A 476 -8.88 -3.24 -22.42
CA PRO A 476 -7.72 -4.11 -22.55
C PRO A 476 -7.97 -5.47 -21.88
N ASP A 477 -7.49 -6.55 -22.51
CA ASP A 477 -7.58 -7.88 -21.93
C ASP A 477 -6.56 -8.00 -20.79
N PRO A 478 -6.99 -8.25 -19.54
CA PRO A 478 -6.07 -8.31 -18.41
C PRO A 478 -5.08 -9.48 -18.48
N THR A 479 -5.37 -10.49 -19.30
CA THR A 479 -4.51 -11.67 -19.47
C THR A 479 -3.50 -11.51 -20.60
N ASP A 480 -3.62 -10.44 -21.41
CA ASP A 480 -2.70 -10.16 -22.51
C ASP A 480 -1.39 -9.56 -21.97
N ARG A 481 -0.27 -10.05 -22.49
CA ARG A 481 1.05 -9.50 -22.16
C ARG A 481 1.16 -8.02 -22.53
N GLU A 482 0.53 -7.60 -23.62
CA GLU A 482 0.54 -6.21 -24.08
C GLU A 482 -0.07 -5.27 -23.05
N THR A 483 -1.09 -5.69 -22.31
CA THR A 483 -1.72 -4.92 -21.21
C THR A 483 -0.70 -4.61 -20.10
N PHE A 484 0.16 -5.56 -19.77
CA PHE A 484 1.26 -5.37 -18.82
C PHE A 484 2.36 -4.45 -19.40
N GLU A 485 2.79 -4.68 -20.65
CA GLU A 485 3.86 -3.89 -21.26
C GLU A 485 3.46 -2.41 -21.42
N GLN A 486 2.20 -2.12 -21.73
CA GLN A 486 1.67 -0.75 -21.83
C GLN A 486 1.66 -0.01 -20.48
N SER A 487 1.64 -0.75 -19.36
CA SER A 487 1.66 -0.18 -18.01
C SER A 487 3.05 0.22 -17.53
N LYS A 488 4.10 -0.10 -18.29
CA LYS A 488 5.49 0.26 -17.95
C LYS A 488 5.77 1.74 -18.15
N LEU A 489 6.47 2.34 -17.19
CA LEU A 489 6.87 3.75 -17.26
C LEU A 489 7.97 4.01 -18.31
N ASP A 490 7.79 5.05 -19.11
CA ASP A 490 8.84 5.61 -19.96
C ASP A 490 9.58 6.75 -19.22
N TRP A 491 10.69 6.43 -18.59
CA TRP A 491 11.51 7.41 -17.86
C TRP A 491 12.11 8.50 -18.75
N SER A 492 12.14 8.33 -20.07
CA SER A 492 12.65 9.33 -21.01
C SER A 492 11.71 10.54 -21.16
N GLU A 493 10.43 10.42 -20.78
CA GLU A 493 9.47 11.52 -20.80
C GLU A 493 9.91 12.68 -19.92
N ARG A 494 10.60 12.40 -18.81
CA ARG A 494 11.08 13.38 -17.81
C ARG A 494 11.95 14.50 -18.41
N GLU A 495 12.58 14.25 -19.55
CA GLU A 495 13.44 15.22 -20.24
C GLU A 495 12.69 16.16 -21.19
N ARG A 496 11.42 15.85 -21.48
CA ARG A 496 10.59 16.55 -22.46
C ARG A 496 9.49 17.38 -21.81
N SER A 497 9.13 18.52 -22.42
CA SER A 497 7.93 19.28 -22.04
C SER A 497 6.65 18.48 -22.40
N PRO A 498 5.60 18.51 -21.56
CA PRO A 498 5.46 19.25 -20.30
C PRO A 498 5.98 18.48 -19.07
N HIS A 499 6.42 17.26 -19.20
CA HIS A 499 6.80 16.35 -18.09
C HIS A 499 7.95 16.92 -17.25
N ARG A 500 8.94 17.50 -17.92
CA ARG A 500 10.10 18.14 -17.26
C ARG A 500 9.68 19.27 -16.33
N GLU A 501 8.73 20.11 -16.76
CA GLU A 501 8.22 21.23 -15.98
C GLU A 501 7.44 20.74 -14.76
N VAL A 502 6.62 19.70 -14.93
CA VAL A 502 5.87 19.07 -13.84
C VAL A 502 6.82 18.43 -12.83
N LEU A 503 7.84 17.71 -13.27
CA LEU A 503 8.87 17.13 -12.41
C LEU A 503 9.60 18.21 -11.59
N ALA A 504 9.98 19.32 -12.24
CA ALA A 504 10.64 20.44 -11.57
C ALA A 504 9.75 21.06 -10.49
N GLU A 505 8.46 21.26 -10.78
CA GLU A 505 7.50 21.78 -9.79
C GLU A 505 7.26 20.80 -8.64
N THR A 506 7.09 19.50 -8.92
CA THR A 506 6.95 18.48 -7.87
C THR A 506 8.19 18.44 -6.97
N THR A 507 9.39 18.49 -7.56
CA THR A 507 10.65 18.56 -6.80
C THR A 507 10.70 19.82 -5.92
N ARG A 508 10.27 20.97 -6.45
CA ARG A 508 10.20 22.23 -5.68
C ARG A 508 9.23 22.13 -4.50
N LEU A 509 8.05 21.56 -4.71
CA LEU A 509 7.05 21.35 -3.64
C LEU A 509 7.59 20.44 -2.54
N LEU A 510 8.23 19.34 -2.90
CA LEU A 510 8.85 18.44 -1.92
C LEU A 510 10.01 19.09 -1.16
N GLY A 511 10.76 19.99 -1.83
CA GLY A 511 11.74 20.86 -1.17
C GLY A 511 11.09 21.79 -0.13
N LEU A 512 10.00 22.46 -0.47
CA LEU A 512 9.24 23.30 0.46
C LEU A 512 8.66 22.50 1.63
N ARG A 513 8.12 21.29 1.34
CA ARG A 513 7.67 20.39 2.40
C ARG A 513 8.78 20.10 3.39
N ARG A 514 9.94 19.65 2.90
CA ARG A 514 11.12 19.33 3.75
C ARG A 514 11.53 20.52 4.61
N ASP A 515 11.56 21.74 4.02
CA ASP A 515 12.15 22.91 4.66
C ASP A 515 11.16 23.67 5.56
N VAL A 516 9.84 23.49 5.37
CA VAL A 516 8.80 24.22 6.11
C VAL A 516 7.84 23.29 6.84
N VAL A 517 7.23 22.33 6.14
CA VAL A 517 6.14 21.50 6.70
C VAL A 517 6.68 20.49 7.70
N VAL A 518 7.74 19.78 7.36
CA VAL A 518 8.35 18.75 8.22
C VAL A 518 8.83 19.34 9.55
N PRO A 519 9.56 20.48 9.62
CA PRO A 519 9.94 21.10 10.87
C PRO A 519 8.73 21.51 11.75
N LEU A 520 7.65 22.00 11.14
CA LEU A 520 6.41 22.30 11.86
C LEU A 520 5.79 21.02 12.44
N ALA A 521 5.59 19.99 11.61
CA ALA A 521 5.01 18.72 12.05
C ALA A 521 5.79 18.08 13.22
N LYS A 522 7.13 18.10 13.14
CA LYS A 522 8.01 17.57 14.20
C LYS A 522 8.01 18.39 15.49
N SER A 523 7.52 19.61 15.48
CA SER A 523 7.41 20.44 16.68
C SER A 523 6.20 20.08 17.58
N GLY A 524 5.42 19.09 17.19
CA GLY A 524 4.21 18.63 17.89
C GLY A 524 2.95 19.29 17.36
N TYR A 525 1.91 18.48 17.17
CA TYR A 525 0.59 18.90 16.69
C TYR A 525 -0.28 19.38 17.84
N ASP A 526 -0.90 20.55 17.69
CA ASP A 526 -1.84 21.11 18.67
C ASP A 526 -3.30 20.94 18.21
N SER A 527 -3.63 21.41 17.00
CA SER A 527 -5.00 21.38 16.46
C SER A 527 -5.06 21.73 14.98
N ALA A 528 -6.18 21.40 14.34
CA ALA A 528 -6.52 21.93 13.02
C ALA A 528 -7.97 22.44 13.00
N ALA A 529 -8.24 23.37 12.10
CA ALA A 529 -9.58 23.86 11.83
C ALA A 529 -9.71 24.26 10.36
N ALA A 530 -10.81 23.89 9.73
CA ALA A 530 -11.14 24.34 8.40
C ALA A 530 -12.47 25.08 8.36
N THR A 531 -12.55 26.07 7.50
CA THR A 531 -13.77 26.82 7.20
C THR A 531 -13.97 26.93 5.70
N MET A 532 -15.17 27.28 5.31
CA MET A 532 -15.52 27.66 3.95
C MET A 532 -16.03 29.10 3.97
N PRO A 533 -15.17 30.09 3.78
CA PRO A 533 -15.58 31.50 3.72
C PRO A 533 -16.58 31.75 2.57
N ARG A 534 -16.53 30.93 1.54
CA ARG A 534 -17.46 30.82 0.42
C ARG A 534 -17.60 29.33 0.04
N ALA A 535 -18.70 28.94 -0.57
CA ALA A 535 -19.01 27.53 -0.87
C ALA A 535 -17.96 26.80 -1.73
N ASP A 536 -17.13 27.55 -2.44
CA ASP A 536 -16.06 27.09 -3.33
C ASP A 536 -14.65 27.51 -2.85
N VAL A 537 -14.51 27.86 -1.57
CA VAL A 537 -13.22 28.24 -0.97
C VAL A 537 -12.98 27.43 0.28
N VAL A 538 -11.84 26.76 0.34
CA VAL A 538 -11.32 26.09 1.54
C VAL A 538 -10.32 27.00 2.23
N ASP A 539 -10.42 27.11 3.56
CA ASP A 539 -9.46 27.79 4.43
C ASP A 539 -9.17 26.89 5.63
N CYS A 540 -8.03 26.20 5.59
CA CYS A 540 -7.63 25.25 6.62
C CYS A 540 -6.35 25.74 7.33
N THR A 541 -6.36 25.75 8.66
CA THR A 541 -5.21 26.12 9.48
C THR A 541 -4.85 24.98 10.43
N TRP A 542 -3.59 24.55 10.38
CA TRP A 542 -2.98 23.63 11.32
C TRP A 542 -2.06 24.40 12.27
N ARG A 543 -2.12 24.04 13.57
CA ARG A 543 -1.31 24.63 14.64
C ARG A 543 -0.34 23.60 15.20
N PHE A 544 0.90 24.02 15.34
CA PHE A 544 2.00 23.23 15.86
C PHE A 544 2.78 23.98 16.94
N GLY A 545 3.62 23.28 17.67
CA GLY A 545 4.46 23.87 18.70
C GLY A 545 5.31 25.05 18.20
N ALA A 546 5.85 24.98 16.98
CA ALA A 546 6.71 26.03 16.40
C ALA A 546 5.94 27.12 15.62
N GLY A 547 4.65 26.93 15.31
CA GLY A 547 3.90 27.91 14.51
C GLY A 547 2.67 27.34 13.84
N THR A 548 2.22 28.02 12.79
CA THR A 548 1.03 27.62 12.02
C THR A 548 1.37 27.37 10.55
N LEU A 549 0.58 26.48 9.94
CA LEU A 549 0.49 26.35 8.50
C LEU A 549 -0.97 26.61 8.10
N ARG A 550 -1.22 27.44 7.10
CA ARG A 550 -2.57 27.74 6.60
C ARG A 550 -2.62 27.54 5.10
N PHE A 551 -3.62 26.84 4.62
CA PHE A 551 -3.92 26.63 3.21
C PHE A 551 -5.24 27.30 2.86
N VAL A 552 -5.23 28.22 1.91
CA VAL A 552 -6.45 28.81 1.33
C VAL A 552 -6.49 28.48 -0.14
N ALA A 553 -7.57 27.86 -0.60
CA ALA A 553 -7.76 27.46 -1.98
C ALA A 553 -9.12 27.92 -2.50
N ASN A 554 -9.11 28.65 -3.61
CA ASN A 554 -10.29 29.02 -4.37
C ASN A 554 -10.44 28.04 -5.55
N VAL A 555 -11.38 27.10 -5.44
CA VAL A 555 -11.70 26.12 -6.49
C VAL A 555 -12.91 26.54 -7.36
N GLY A 556 -13.40 27.74 -7.15
CA GLY A 556 -14.51 28.33 -7.91
C GLY A 556 -14.05 29.22 -9.08
N ASP A 557 -15.01 29.74 -9.81
CA ASP A 557 -14.76 30.57 -11.00
C ASP A 557 -14.54 32.06 -10.67
N ALA A 558 -15.17 32.57 -9.60
CA ALA A 558 -15.01 33.96 -9.18
C ALA A 558 -13.81 34.13 -8.25
N ALA A 559 -13.09 35.23 -8.40
CA ALA A 559 -11.98 35.56 -7.52
C ALA A 559 -12.43 35.68 -6.04
N PHE A 560 -11.53 35.38 -5.10
CA PHE A 560 -11.76 35.43 -3.67
C PHE A 560 -10.78 36.41 -3.00
N ALA A 561 -11.30 37.37 -2.22
CA ALA A 561 -10.46 38.29 -1.47
C ALA A 561 -9.74 37.56 -0.34
N LEU A 562 -8.41 37.66 -0.32
CA LEU A 562 -7.55 37.06 0.69
C LEU A 562 -6.95 38.14 1.59
N ASP A 563 -7.02 37.92 2.91
CA ASP A 563 -6.21 38.66 3.86
C ASP A 563 -5.11 37.72 4.41
N PRO A 564 -3.85 37.87 3.93
CA PRO A 564 -2.75 37.05 4.43
C PRO A 564 -2.23 37.51 5.80
N GLY A 565 -2.65 38.69 6.29
CA GLY A 565 -2.07 39.28 7.50
C GLY A 565 -0.56 39.49 7.36
N ASP A 566 0.18 39.21 8.44
CA ASP A 566 1.66 39.25 8.48
C ASP A 566 2.30 37.88 8.14
N ALA A 567 1.49 36.89 7.72
CA ALA A 567 1.98 35.54 7.43
C ALA A 567 2.91 35.49 6.21
N ARG A 568 3.98 34.73 6.33
CA ARG A 568 4.91 34.47 5.23
C ARG A 568 4.28 33.52 4.21
N VAL A 569 4.30 33.89 2.94
CA VAL A 569 3.92 33.00 1.84
C VAL A 569 4.96 31.89 1.69
N VAL A 570 4.51 30.64 1.75
CA VAL A 570 5.30 29.45 1.46
C VAL A 570 5.21 29.09 -0.02
N TRP A 571 3.98 29.10 -0.55
CA TRP A 571 3.69 28.73 -1.93
C TRP A 571 2.40 29.41 -2.41
N THR A 572 2.35 29.71 -3.70
CA THR A 572 1.12 30.08 -4.41
C THR A 572 1.26 29.81 -5.90
N ASN A 573 0.16 29.48 -6.58
CA ASN A 573 0.05 29.44 -8.04
C ASN A 573 -0.71 30.65 -8.61
N ALA A 574 -0.98 31.67 -7.80
CA ALA A 574 -1.57 32.92 -8.28
C ALA A 574 -0.56 33.68 -9.14
N PRO A 575 -0.94 34.22 -10.34
CA PRO A 575 -0.01 34.83 -11.30
C PRO A 575 0.77 36.03 -10.76
N ASP A 576 0.14 36.81 -9.89
CA ASP A 576 0.71 38.06 -9.31
C ASP A 576 1.29 37.84 -7.91
N GLY A 577 1.57 36.56 -7.55
CA GLY A 577 1.92 36.18 -6.19
C GLY A 577 0.68 36.11 -5.27
N ALA A 578 0.89 35.87 -3.96
CA ALA A 578 -0.19 35.92 -2.97
C ALA A 578 -0.57 37.37 -2.66
N GLY A 579 -1.22 38.02 -3.62
CA GLY A 579 -1.82 39.33 -3.42
C GLY A 579 -3.04 39.26 -2.49
N ARG A 580 -3.87 40.33 -2.54
CA ARG A 580 -5.12 40.38 -1.74
C ARG A 580 -6.28 39.62 -2.41
N GLU A 581 -6.02 38.86 -3.46
CA GLU A 581 -7.04 38.17 -4.23
C GLU A 581 -6.51 36.82 -4.76
N LEU A 582 -7.31 35.75 -4.64
CA LEU A 582 -7.07 34.46 -5.25
C LEU A 582 -8.00 34.30 -6.46
N PRO A 583 -7.49 34.34 -7.68
CA PRO A 583 -8.24 34.03 -8.90
C PRO A 583 -8.82 32.61 -8.88
N SER A 584 -9.62 32.28 -9.90
CA SER A 584 -10.17 30.94 -10.13
C SER A 584 -9.06 29.87 -10.12
N TRP A 585 -9.26 28.78 -9.38
CA TRP A 585 -8.33 27.65 -9.26
C TRP A 585 -6.91 28.07 -8.85
N THR A 586 -6.85 28.92 -7.84
CA THR A 586 -5.58 29.29 -7.21
C THR A 586 -5.64 29.10 -5.70
N GLY A 587 -4.47 28.94 -5.11
CA GLY A 587 -4.32 28.79 -3.67
C GLY A 587 -3.01 29.35 -3.14
N VAL A 588 -2.92 29.37 -1.83
CA VAL A 588 -1.74 29.84 -1.12
C VAL A 588 -1.52 29.01 0.14
N PHE A 589 -0.26 28.68 0.41
CA PHE A 589 0.20 28.22 1.71
C PHE A 589 0.92 29.36 2.43
N LEU A 590 0.51 29.59 3.67
CA LEU A 590 1.01 30.64 4.57
C LEU A 590 1.55 30.02 5.83
N THR A 591 2.57 30.61 6.45
CA THR A 591 3.11 30.18 7.74
C THR A 591 3.42 31.38 8.64
N GLU A 592 3.19 31.19 9.95
CA GLU A 592 3.55 32.16 10.99
C GLU A 592 4.31 31.40 12.08
N ALA A 593 5.42 31.95 12.53
CA ALA A 593 6.13 31.43 13.69
C ALA A 593 5.33 31.74 14.97
N ARG A 594 5.39 30.85 15.93
CA ARG A 594 4.83 31.11 17.28
C ARG A 594 5.74 32.14 17.98
N SER A 595 5.16 33.26 18.41
CA SER A 595 5.85 34.31 19.17
C SER A 595 6.27 33.85 20.59
#